data_c3634eddc80272412cec67a0631c4b20
#
_entry.id   c3634eddc80272412cec67a0631c4b20
#
_cell.length_a   1.000
_cell.length_b   1.000
_cell.length_c   1.000
_cell.angle_alpha   90.00
_cell.angle_beta   90.00
_cell.angle_gamma   90.00
#
_symmetry.space_group_name_H-M   'P 1'
#
loop_
_entity.id
_entity.type
_entity.pdbx_description
1 polymer ?
#
loop_
_entity_poly.entity_id
_entity_poly.type
_entity_poly.pdbx_seq_one_letter_code
_entity_poly.pdbx_strand_id
1 'polypeptide(L)'
;KSYGVEQEIDKACLFDKLASKRLKAEVVKGSASPIGLYKTLYKYSDSNCVLVFDDCDSILLDDVALNLLKGALDSGKKRKISWLSESRVLSSEGIPDSFEFKGSVIFITNLKFDTMRSQKLRDHLDALQSRCHYLDLTLDTMRDKVLRIKQIAKDGVLFADYDFEECVHDDIINFMDENQNRLREMSLRMALKIADLR
;
A
#
# COMPACT_ATOMS: atom_id res chain seq x y z
N LYS A 1 5.93 3.69 -4.97
CA LYS A 1 4.50 3.40 -4.70
C LYS A 1 4.19 3.81 -3.25
N SER A 2 4.72 3.14 -2.25
CA SER A 2 4.43 3.33 -0.81
C SER A 2 4.61 4.78 -0.36
N TYR A 3 5.75 5.37 -0.67
CA TYR A 3 6.06 6.75 -0.34
C TYR A 3 4.98 7.77 -0.79
N GLY A 4 4.52 7.68 -2.04
CA GLY A 4 3.49 8.61 -2.54
C GLY A 4 2.14 8.42 -1.85
N VAL A 5 1.78 7.19 -1.48
CA VAL A 5 0.55 6.89 -0.74
C VAL A 5 0.64 7.42 0.69
N GLU A 6 1.76 7.19 1.38
CA GLU A 6 2.01 7.70 2.73
C GLU A 6 1.89 9.23 2.77
N GLN A 7 2.52 9.95 1.82
CA GLN A 7 2.42 11.40 1.73
C GLN A 7 1.00 11.92 1.54
N GLU A 8 0.21 11.28 0.67
CA GLU A 8 -1.18 11.70 0.45
C GLU A 8 -2.05 11.42 1.68
N ILE A 9 -1.79 10.34 2.40
CA ILE A 9 -2.46 10.04 3.68
C ILE A 9 -2.09 11.08 4.73
N ASP A 10 -0.80 11.43 4.86
CA ASP A 10 -0.34 12.44 5.81
C ASP A 10 -0.97 13.81 5.52
N LYS A 11 -1.02 14.21 4.25
CA LYS A 11 -1.72 15.42 3.83
C LYS A 11 -3.21 15.36 4.20
N ALA A 12 -3.90 14.26 3.92
CA ALA A 12 -5.30 14.06 4.25
C ALA A 12 -5.53 14.11 5.77
N CYS A 13 -4.66 13.46 6.56
CA CYS A 13 -4.72 13.53 8.01
C CYS A 13 -4.43 14.93 8.57
N LEU A 14 -3.58 15.72 7.91
CA LEU A 14 -3.31 17.13 8.27
C LEU A 14 -4.50 18.03 7.94
N PHE A 15 -5.13 17.82 6.78
CA PHE A 15 -6.32 18.59 6.40
C PHE A 15 -7.50 18.32 7.35
N ASP A 16 -7.63 17.11 7.83
CA ASP A 16 -8.73 16.70 8.70
C ASP A 16 -8.55 17.16 10.17
N LYS A 17 -7.38 17.72 10.53
CA LYS A 17 -7.21 18.40 11.84
C LYS A 17 -8.12 19.62 12.01
N LEU A 18 -8.64 20.15 10.91
CA LEU A 18 -9.57 21.29 10.89
C LEU A 18 -11.05 20.85 10.81
N ALA A 19 -11.32 19.61 10.42
CA ALA A 19 -12.67 19.05 10.37
C ALA A 19 -12.97 18.24 11.64
N SER A 20 -14.22 18.26 12.08
CA SER A 20 -14.68 17.58 13.32
C SER A 20 -14.63 16.04 13.28
N LYS A 21 -14.19 15.43 12.18
CA LYS A 21 -14.00 13.99 12.01
C LYS A 21 -12.57 13.69 11.56
N ARG A 22 -11.76 13.21 12.47
CA ARG A 22 -10.38 12.82 12.18
C ARG A 22 -10.34 11.56 11.31
N LEU A 23 -9.69 11.64 10.15
CA LEU A 23 -9.32 10.45 9.37
C LEU A 23 -8.38 9.59 10.22
N LYS A 24 -8.67 8.28 10.30
CA LYS A 24 -7.81 7.28 10.94
C LYS A 24 -7.18 6.44 9.85
N ALA A 25 -5.88 6.56 9.68
CA ALA A 25 -5.14 5.72 8.75
C ALA A 25 -4.26 4.72 9.51
N GLU A 26 -4.14 3.52 8.96
CA GLU A 26 -3.21 2.49 9.43
C GLU A 26 -2.49 1.89 8.24
N VAL A 27 -1.17 1.82 8.33
CA VAL A 27 -0.33 1.17 7.32
C VAL A 27 0.17 -0.15 7.88
N VAL A 28 -0.28 -1.25 7.28
CA VAL A 28 0.12 -2.61 7.62
C VAL A 28 1.17 -3.06 6.61
N LYS A 29 2.37 -3.39 7.11
CA LYS A 29 3.49 -3.91 6.30
C LYS A 29 3.84 -5.33 6.73
N GLY A 30 4.16 -6.19 5.77
CA GLY A 30 4.62 -7.55 6.02
C GLY A 30 3.52 -8.60 5.87
N SER A 31 3.24 -9.41 6.89
CA SER A 31 2.33 -10.56 6.80
C SER A 31 1.17 -10.45 7.76
N ALA A 32 -0.01 -10.84 7.31
CA ALA A 32 -1.19 -10.96 8.16
C ALA A 32 -1.88 -12.31 7.94
N SER A 33 -2.31 -12.93 9.03
CA SER A 33 -3.19 -14.11 8.98
C SER A 33 -4.63 -13.67 8.68
N PRO A 34 -5.52 -14.57 8.21
CA PRO A 34 -6.94 -14.25 8.01
C PRO A 34 -7.63 -13.70 9.28
N ILE A 35 -7.33 -14.25 10.44
CA ILE A 35 -7.85 -13.73 11.72
C ILE A 35 -7.30 -12.33 12.00
N GLY A 36 -6.01 -12.11 11.77
CA GLY A 36 -5.40 -10.79 11.91
C GLY A 36 -6.04 -9.77 10.96
N LEU A 37 -6.29 -10.16 9.72
CA LEU A 37 -7.02 -9.34 8.75
C LEU A 37 -8.44 -9.01 9.22
N TYR A 38 -9.20 -10.00 9.71
CA TYR A 38 -10.56 -9.80 10.23
C TYR A 38 -10.58 -8.79 11.38
N LYS A 39 -9.66 -8.93 12.35
CA LYS A 39 -9.49 -8.00 13.48
C LYS A 39 -9.17 -6.58 13.01
N THR A 40 -8.26 -6.45 12.05
CA THR A 40 -7.85 -5.16 11.50
C THR A 40 -9.00 -4.48 10.75
N LEU A 41 -9.75 -5.22 9.94
CA LEU A 41 -10.94 -4.73 9.27
C LEU A 41 -12.03 -4.28 10.26
N TYR A 42 -12.21 -5.01 11.38
CA TYR A 42 -13.14 -4.61 12.43
C TYR A 42 -12.72 -3.31 13.11
N LYS A 43 -11.45 -3.22 13.51
CA LYS A 43 -10.88 -2.03 14.21
C LYS A 43 -11.01 -0.74 13.36
N TYR A 44 -10.92 -0.87 12.04
CA TYR A 44 -10.98 0.24 11.08
C TYR A 44 -12.23 0.19 10.21
N SER A 45 -13.35 -0.27 10.76
CA SER A 45 -14.61 -0.44 10.02
C SER A 45 -15.38 0.84 9.79
N ASP A 46 -15.06 1.93 10.47
CA ASP A 46 -15.75 3.22 10.34
C ASP A 46 -15.44 3.93 9.02
N SER A 47 -16.37 4.78 8.57
CA SER A 47 -16.27 5.51 7.29
C SER A 47 -15.11 6.50 7.18
N ASN A 48 -14.52 6.90 8.31
CA ASN A 48 -13.36 7.78 8.39
C ASN A 48 -12.05 7.00 8.54
N CYS A 49 -12.05 5.70 8.27
CA CYS A 49 -10.87 4.85 8.38
C CYS A 49 -10.33 4.47 7.00
N VAL A 50 -9.01 4.50 6.88
CA VAL A 50 -8.27 4.03 5.71
C VAL A 50 -7.24 3.00 6.14
N LEU A 51 -7.31 1.81 5.55
CA LEU A 51 -6.33 0.76 5.72
C LEU A 51 -5.43 0.69 4.50
N VAL A 52 -4.12 0.71 4.71
CA VAL A 52 -3.14 0.50 3.66
C VAL A 52 -2.42 -0.82 3.92
N PHE A 53 -2.51 -1.75 3.00
CA PHE A 53 -1.72 -2.97 2.99
C PHE A 53 -0.55 -2.78 2.03
N ASP A 54 0.66 -2.60 2.58
CA ASP A 54 1.88 -2.33 1.84
C ASP A 54 2.79 -3.57 1.87
N ASP A 55 3.00 -4.18 0.71
CA ASP A 55 3.73 -5.45 0.55
C ASP A 55 3.19 -6.60 1.44
N CYS A 56 1.88 -6.57 1.75
CA CYS A 56 1.18 -7.63 2.49
C CYS A 56 0.65 -8.72 1.55
N ASP A 57 1.48 -9.21 0.66
CA ASP A 57 1.08 -10.14 -0.41
C ASP A 57 0.50 -11.46 0.12
N SER A 58 0.82 -11.85 1.36
CA SER A 58 0.27 -13.05 2.00
C SER A 58 -1.25 -13.06 2.06
N ILE A 59 -1.90 -11.91 2.26
CA ILE A 59 -3.37 -11.82 2.29
C ILE A 59 -3.99 -11.96 0.90
N LEU A 60 -3.26 -11.61 -0.16
CA LEU A 60 -3.68 -11.77 -1.55
C LEU A 60 -3.45 -13.19 -2.08
N LEU A 61 -2.71 -14.02 -1.34
CA LEU A 61 -2.40 -15.41 -1.67
C LEU A 61 -3.18 -16.43 -0.82
N ASP A 62 -3.99 -15.96 0.14
CA ASP A 62 -4.78 -16.79 1.05
C ASP A 62 -6.27 -16.72 0.70
N ASP A 63 -6.89 -17.86 0.44
CA ASP A 63 -8.30 -17.95 0.03
C ASP A 63 -9.28 -17.38 1.06
N VAL A 64 -9.01 -17.55 2.36
CA VAL A 64 -9.87 -17.06 3.43
C VAL A 64 -9.76 -15.54 3.53
N ALA A 65 -8.53 -15.02 3.49
CA ALA A 65 -8.27 -13.58 3.47
C ALA A 65 -8.91 -12.92 2.24
N LEU A 66 -8.79 -13.53 1.05
CA LEU A 66 -9.42 -13.04 -0.18
C LEU A 66 -10.95 -12.99 -0.08
N ASN A 67 -11.57 -13.96 0.56
CA ASN A 67 -13.02 -13.94 0.77
C ASN A 67 -13.45 -12.83 1.74
N LEU A 68 -12.69 -12.58 2.81
CA LEU A 68 -12.93 -11.43 3.71
C LEU A 68 -12.81 -10.10 2.95
N LEU A 69 -11.78 -9.96 2.11
CA LEU A 69 -11.56 -8.76 1.30
C LEU A 69 -12.68 -8.54 0.28
N LYS A 70 -13.19 -9.61 -0.37
CA LYS A 70 -14.34 -9.50 -1.26
C LYS A 70 -15.57 -8.96 -0.53
N GLY A 71 -15.80 -9.38 0.72
CA GLY A 71 -16.86 -8.83 1.56
C GLY A 71 -16.63 -7.37 1.95
N ALA A 72 -15.38 -6.99 2.26
CA ALA A 72 -14.99 -5.64 2.62
C ALA A 72 -15.08 -4.65 1.44
N LEU A 73 -14.85 -5.13 0.21
CA LEU A 73 -14.78 -4.34 -1.01
C LEU A 73 -16.03 -4.48 -1.88
N ASP A 74 -17.08 -5.12 -1.36
CA ASP A 74 -18.31 -5.31 -2.12
C ASP A 74 -18.94 -3.97 -2.54
N SER A 75 -19.49 -3.92 -3.74
CA SER A 75 -20.16 -2.73 -4.29
C SER A 75 -21.60 -2.53 -3.78
N GLY A 76 -22.08 -3.48 -2.97
CA GLY A 76 -23.41 -3.40 -2.36
C GLY A 76 -23.55 -2.26 -1.35
N LYS A 77 -24.81 -1.87 -1.06
CA LYS A 77 -25.11 -0.79 -0.09
C LYS A 77 -24.59 -1.06 1.32
N LYS A 78 -24.45 -2.35 1.71
CA LYS A 78 -23.95 -2.76 3.03
C LYS A 78 -22.87 -3.82 2.84
N ARG A 79 -21.63 -3.47 3.19
CA ARG A 79 -20.50 -4.36 3.14
C ARG A 79 -20.40 -5.13 4.45
N LYS A 80 -21.06 -6.28 4.54
CA LYS A 80 -21.05 -7.13 5.73
C LYS A 80 -19.94 -8.17 5.63
N ILE A 81 -19.06 -8.19 6.62
CA ILE A 81 -18.02 -9.20 6.78
C ILE A 81 -18.40 -10.12 7.93
N SER A 82 -18.21 -11.43 7.76
CA SER A 82 -18.55 -12.42 8.78
C SER A 82 -17.42 -13.43 8.97
N TRP A 83 -17.20 -13.82 10.22
CA TRP A 83 -16.34 -14.92 10.63
C TRP A 83 -17.17 -15.92 11.43
N LEU A 84 -17.64 -16.96 10.79
CA LEU A 84 -18.60 -17.91 11.36
C LEU A 84 -17.96 -19.13 12.03
N SER A 85 -16.62 -19.18 12.09
CA SER A 85 -15.90 -20.24 12.78
C SER A 85 -15.63 -19.83 14.23
N GLU A 86 -15.75 -20.78 15.15
CA GLU A 86 -15.37 -20.54 16.56
C GLU A 86 -13.92 -20.07 16.67
N SER A 87 -13.71 -18.93 17.33
CA SER A 87 -12.39 -18.37 17.58
C SER A 87 -12.29 -17.83 18.97
N ARG A 88 -11.49 -18.51 19.80
CA ARG A 88 -11.22 -18.04 21.17
C ARG A 88 -10.58 -16.66 21.19
N VAL A 89 -9.75 -16.35 20.18
CA VAL A 89 -9.07 -15.06 20.06
C VAL A 89 -10.08 -13.94 19.82
N LEU A 90 -11.02 -14.11 18.91
CA LEU A 90 -12.04 -13.10 18.62
C LEU A 90 -12.96 -12.89 19.82
N SER A 91 -13.41 -13.99 20.45
CA SER A 91 -14.28 -13.94 21.62
C SER A 91 -13.61 -13.26 22.83
N SER A 92 -12.32 -13.55 23.10
CA SER A 92 -11.59 -12.93 24.21
C SER A 92 -11.36 -11.44 24.02
N GLU A 93 -11.33 -10.95 22.80
CA GLU A 93 -11.17 -9.54 22.46
C GLU A 93 -12.51 -8.82 22.23
N GLY A 94 -13.64 -9.49 22.41
CA GLY A 94 -14.98 -8.93 22.22
C GLY A 94 -15.29 -8.54 20.76
N ILE A 95 -14.62 -9.20 19.79
CA ILE A 95 -14.84 -8.95 18.38
C ILE A 95 -16.05 -9.78 17.90
N PRO A 96 -17.08 -9.15 17.31
CA PRO A 96 -18.29 -9.86 16.88
C PRO A 96 -18.03 -10.78 15.67
N ASP A 97 -18.89 -11.81 15.53
CA ASP A 97 -18.83 -12.74 14.40
C ASP A 97 -19.18 -12.09 13.05
N SER A 98 -19.79 -10.90 13.08
CA SER A 98 -20.03 -10.13 11.85
C SER A 98 -20.15 -8.64 12.15
N PHE A 99 -19.73 -7.81 11.18
CA PHE A 99 -19.84 -6.36 11.27
C PHE A 99 -20.00 -5.75 9.87
N GLU A 100 -20.43 -4.49 9.83
CA GLU A 100 -20.49 -3.70 8.60
C GLU A 100 -19.16 -2.93 8.45
N PHE A 101 -18.53 -3.04 7.29
CA PHE A 101 -17.29 -2.33 6.97
C PHE A 101 -17.60 -1.10 6.10
N LYS A 102 -17.29 0.09 6.59
CA LYS A 102 -17.50 1.37 5.89
C LYS A 102 -16.18 2.06 5.53
N GLY A 103 -15.06 1.53 6.02
CA GLY A 103 -13.73 2.06 5.75
C GLY A 103 -13.31 1.94 4.30
N SER A 104 -12.16 2.50 3.99
CA SER A 104 -11.49 2.39 2.70
C SER A 104 -10.25 1.51 2.81
N VAL A 105 -9.89 0.84 1.73
CA VAL A 105 -8.70 -0.02 1.69
C VAL A 105 -7.84 0.35 0.49
N ILE A 106 -6.55 0.45 0.71
CA ILE A 106 -5.53 0.65 -0.33
C ILE A 106 -4.58 -0.54 -0.29
N PHE A 107 -4.36 -1.17 -1.44
CA PHE A 107 -3.34 -2.22 -1.60
C PHE A 107 -2.17 -1.68 -2.40
N ILE A 108 -0.97 -1.90 -1.89
CA ILE A 108 0.29 -1.64 -2.61
C ILE A 108 0.99 -2.97 -2.74
N THR A 109 1.11 -3.47 -3.95
CA THR A 109 1.73 -4.78 -4.22
C THR A 109 2.65 -4.70 -5.43
N ASN A 110 3.61 -5.61 -5.47
CA ASN A 110 4.46 -5.88 -6.62
C ASN A 110 4.05 -7.16 -7.36
N LEU A 111 2.99 -7.84 -6.90
CA LEU A 111 2.45 -9.01 -7.58
C LEU A 111 1.92 -8.64 -8.97
N LYS A 112 2.27 -9.46 -9.93
CA LYS A 112 1.71 -9.41 -11.28
C LYS A 112 0.63 -10.48 -11.39
N PHE A 113 -0.63 -10.07 -11.33
CA PHE A 113 -1.76 -10.98 -11.28
C PHE A 113 -1.86 -11.87 -12.52
N ASP A 114 -1.53 -11.32 -13.69
CA ASP A 114 -1.55 -12.06 -14.98
C ASP A 114 -0.55 -13.22 -15.03
N THR A 115 0.52 -13.19 -14.22
CA THR A 115 1.57 -14.22 -14.21
C THR A 115 1.34 -15.31 -13.18
N MET A 116 0.25 -15.26 -12.42
CA MET A 116 -0.08 -16.26 -11.41
C MET A 116 -0.35 -17.63 -12.03
N ARG A 117 0.25 -18.69 -11.49
CA ARG A 117 0.10 -20.06 -12.02
C ARG A 117 -1.27 -20.68 -11.68
N SER A 118 -1.82 -20.38 -10.52
CA SER A 118 -3.11 -20.89 -10.06
C SER A 118 -4.26 -20.15 -10.72
N GLN A 119 -5.09 -20.84 -11.52
CA GLN A 119 -6.29 -20.26 -12.12
C GLN A 119 -7.26 -19.77 -11.04
N LYS A 120 -7.50 -20.58 -10.01
CA LYS A 120 -8.36 -20.22 -8.89
C LYS A 120 -7.93 -18.89 -8.25
N LEU A 121 -6.63 -18.71 -8.04
CA LEU A 121 -6.09 -17.47 -7.44
C LEU A 121 -6.28 -16.29 -8.39
N ARG A 122 -6.05 -16.46 -9.69
CA ARG A 122 -6.33 -15.43 -10.70
C ARG A 122 -7.80 -14.99 -10.65
N ASP A 123 -8.73 -15.94 -10.67
CA ASP A 123 -10.18 -15.64 -10.61
C ASP A 123 -10.54 -14.83 -9.34
N HIS A 124 -9.89 -15.14 -8.20
CA HIS A 124 -10.08 -14.38 -6.96
C HIS A 124 -9.54 -12.96 -7.06
N LEU A 125 -8.34 -12.79 -7.63
CA LEU A 125 -7.70 -11.48 -7.78
C LEU A 125 -8.42 -10.62 -8.81
N ASP A 126 -8.89 -11.19 -9.92
CA ASP A 126 -9.73 -10.51 -10.91
C ASP A 126 -11.03 -10.01 -10.28
N ALA A 127 -11.64 -10.84 -9.43
CA ALA A 127 -12.84 -10.43 -8.67
C ALA A 127 -12.56 -9.29 -7.67
N LEU A 128 -11.36 -9.18 -7.12
CA LEU A 128 -10.95 -8.03 -6.31
C LEU A 128 -10.70 -6.80 -7.16
N GLN A 129 -9.96 -6.94 -8.26
CA GLN A 129 -9.69 -5.82 -9.18
C GLN A 129 -10.97 -5.19 -9.70
N SER A 130 -12.00 -5.99 -10.01
CA SER A 130 -13.30 -5.49 -10.47
C SER A 130 -14.04 -4.63 -9.43
N ARG A 131 -13.65 -4.71 -8.15
CA ARG A 131 -14.20 -3.95 -7.02
C ARG A 131 -13.34 -2.77 -6.60
N CYS A 132 -12.17 -2.60 -7.21
CA CYS A 132 -11.18 -1.60 -6.85
C CYS A 132 -10.89 -0.66 -8.02
N HIS A 133 -10.39 0.52 -7.72
CA HIS A 133 -9.69 1.34 -8.71
C HIS A 133 -8.28 0.80 -8.85
N TYR A 134 -8.00 0.10 -9.94
CA TYR A 134 -6.68 -0.44 -10.23
C TYR A 134 -5.81 0.61 -10.91
N LEU A 135 -4.62 0.84 -10.35
CA LEU A 135 -3.62 1.76 -10.90
C LEU A 135 -2.32 1.01 -11.12
N ASP A 136 -1.94 0.84 -12.38
CA ASP A 136 -0.61 0.34 -12.73
C ASP A 136 0.40 1.50 -12.71
N LEU A 137 1.31 1.45 -11.74
CA LEU A 137 2.40 2.41 -11.57
C LEU A 137 3.74 1.82 -12.01
N THR A 138 3.72 0.77 -12.82
CA THR A 138 4.94 0.17 -13.36
C THR A 138 5.61 1.16 -14.33
N LEU A 139 6.89 1.38 -14.14
CA LEU A 139 7.73 2.16 -15.05
C LEU A 139 8.53 1.17 -15.90
N ASP A 140 8.16 1.01 -17.15
CA ASP A 140 8.71 -0.02 -18.02
C ASP A 140 10.10 0.35 -18.55
N THR A 141 10.33 1.63 -18.84
CA THR A 141 11.59 2.07 -19.42
C THR A 141 12.55 2.63 -18.37
N MET A 142 13.85 2.49 -18.63
CA MET A 142 14.89 3.09 -17.82
C MET A 142 14.75 4.62 -17.76
N ARG A 143 14.39 5.22 -18.90
CA ARG A 143 14.13 6.65 -19.03
C ARG A 143 13.03 7.13 -18.08
N ASP A 144 11.91 6.39 -18.00
CA ASP A 144 10.78 6.76 -17.12
C ASP A 144 11.18 6.69 -15.65
N LYS A 145 11.98 5.68 -15.29
CA LYS A 145 12.53 5.55 -13.93
C LYS A 145 13.42 6.73 -13.56
N VAL A 146 14.34 7.11 -14.45
CA VAL A 146 15.23 8.27 -14.23
C VAL A 146 14.42 9.55 -14.12
N LEU A 147 13.47 9.79 -15.02
CA LEU A 147 12.62 10.97 -15.00
C LEU A 147 11.81 11.05 -13.69
N ARG A 148 11.29 9.93 -13.22
CA ARG A 148 10.54 9.87 -11.97
C ARG A 148 11.41 10.17 -10.76
N ILE A 149 12.65 9.66 -10.74
CA ILE A 149 13.61 9.95 -9.68
C ILE A 149 13.97 11.44 -9.69
N LYS A 150 14.29 12.01 -10.86
CA LYS A 150 14.57 13.44 -11.04
C LYS A 150 13.41 14.31 -10.53
N GLN A 151 12.18 13.95 -10.86
CA GLN A 151 10.99 14.69 -10.40
C GLN A 151 10.88 14.68 -8.86
N ILE A 152 10.98 13.51 -8.23
CA ILE A 152 10.85 13.38 -6.77
C ILE A 152 12.00 14.08 -6.04
N ALA A 153 13.22 14.04 -6.60
CA ALA A 153 14.36 14.76 -6.05
C ALA A 153 14.14 16.29 -6.12
N LYS A 154 13.63 16.78 -7.27
CA LYS A 154 13.33 18.22 -7.45
C LYS A 154 12.21 18.71 -6.52
N ASP A 155 11.25 17.87 -6.18
CA ASP A 155 10.20 18.19 -5.22
C ASP A 155 10.76 18.33 -3.77
N GLY A 156 12.08 18.13 -3.58
CA GLY A 156 12.81 18.36 -2.33
C GLY A 156 12.60 17.29 -1.25
N VAL A 157 11.81 16.27 -1.54
CA VAL A 157 11.38 15.30 -0.52
C VAL A 157 12.31 14.09 -0.45
N LEU A 158 12.98 13.74 -1.55
CA LEU A 158 13.82 12.52 -1.61
C LEU A 158 15.01 12.57 -0.66
N PHE A 159 15.62 13.74 -0.50
CA PHE A 159 16.80 13.95 0.32
C PHE A 159 16.54 14.88 1.52
N ALA A 160 15.28 14.99 1.94
CA ALA A 160 14.88 15.89 3.02
C ALA A 160 15.55 15.58 4.37
N ASP A 161 15.96 14.33 4.59
CA ASP A 161 16.63 13.88 5.81
C ASP A 161 18.17 14.08 5.76
N TYR A 162 18.71 14.56 4.63
CA TYR A 162 20.12 14.81 4.43
C TYR A 162 20.37 16.32 4.44
N ASP A 163 21.44 16.72 5.13
CA ASP A 163 21.91 18.12 5.14
C ASP A 163 22.83 18.37 3.94
N PHE A 164 22.24 18.27 2.73
CA PHE A 164 22.96 18.47 1.48
C PHE A 164 22.61 19.79 0.83
N GLU A 165 23.59 20.43 0.18
CA GLU A 165 23.32 21.51 -0.76
C GLU A 165 22.58 20.97 -2.01
N GLU A 166 21.77 21.82 -2.68
CA GLU A 166 20.99 21.39 -3.88
C GLU A 166 21.89 20.80 -4.98
N CYS A 167 23.12 21.32 -5.15
CA CYS A 167 24.05 20.79 -6.14
C CYS A 167 24.41 19.30 -5.90
N VAL A 168 24.37 18.85 -4.65
CA VAL A 168 24.65 17.44 -4.29
C VAL A 168 23.50 16.53 -4.74
N HIS A 169 22.27 17.01 -4.68
CA HIS A 169 21.10 16.28 -5.21
C HIS A 169 21.27 16.00 -6.70
N ASP A 170 21.64 17.04 -7.47
CA ASP A 170 21.88 16.91 -8.90
C ASP A 170 23.04 16.00 -9.22
N ASP A 171 24.14 16.05 -8.45
CA ASP A 171 25.30 15.17 -8.60
C ASP A 171 24.93 13.70 -8.44
N ILE A 172 24.13 13.36 -7.39
CA ILE A 172 23.66 12.00 -7.14
C ILE A 172 22.80 11.50 -8.30
N ILE A 173 21.89 12.33 -8.77
CA ILE A 173 20.99 11.97 -9.86
C ILE A 173 21.75 11.83 -11.19
N ASN A 174 22.68 12.72 -11.48
CA ASN A 174 23.51 12.65 -12.68
C ASN A 174 24.41 11.41 -12.65
N PHE A 175 25.02 11.11 -11.51
CA PHE A 175 25.79 9.87 -11.33
C PHE A 175 24.94 8.62 -11.64
N MET A 176 23.68 8.59 -11.16
CA MET A 176 22.76 7.48 -11.44
C MET A 176 22.44 7.40 -12.94
N ASP A 177 22.18 8.52 -13.60
CA ASP A 177 21.84 8.59 -15.01
C ASP A 177 23.02 8.10 -15.88
N GLU A 178 24.24 8.55 -15.61
CA GLU A 178 25.45 8.14 -16.32
C GLU A 178 25.81 6.66 -16.11
N ASN A 179 25.49 6.11 -14.94
CA ASN A 179 25.83 4.74 -14.56
C ASN A 179 24.65 3.77 -14.57
N GLN A 180 23.54 4.08 -15.25
CA GLN A 180 22.31 3.28 -15.24
C GLN A 180 22.52 1.80 -15.64
N ASN A 181 23.49 1.49 -16.47
CA ASN A 181 23.83 0.11 -16.88
C ASN A 181 24.72 -0.63 -15.88
N ARG A 182 25.29 0.07 -14.90
CA ARG A 182 26.21 -0.49 -13.88
C ARG A 182 25.54 -0.60 -12.52
N LEU A 183 24.45 0.14 -12.29
CA LEU A 183 23.67 0.06 -11.07
C LEU A 183 22.77 -1.17 -11.09
N ARG A 184 22.62 -1.82 -9.94
CA ARG A 184 21.77 -3.01 -9.81
C ARG A 184 20.31 -2.70 -10.16
N GLU A 185 19.84 -1.50 -9.82
CA GLU A 185 18.46 -1.06 -10.05
C GLU A 185 18.42 0.46 -10.18
N MET A 186 17.47 0.95 -10.95
CA MET A 186 17.15 2.37 -11.02
C MET A 186 15.91 2.61 -10.15
N SER A 187 16.12 3.06 -8.92
CA SER A 187 15.07 3.23 -7.91
C SER A 187 15.37 4.38 -6.96
N LEU A 188 14.36 4.90 -6.27
CA LEU A 188 14.53 5.89 -5.19
C LEU A 188 15.43 5.34 -4.07
N ARG A 189 15.29 4.05 -3.75
CA ARG A 189 16.13 3.38 -2.75
C ARG A 189 17.62 3.38 -3.15
N MET A 190 17.92 3.25 -4.44
CA MET A 190 19.31 3.35 -4.92
C MET A 190 19.84 4.77 -4.76
N ALA A 191 19.02 5.80 -5.03
CA ALA A 191 19.42 7.19 -4.80
C ALA A 191 19.78 7.46 -3.33
N LEU A 192 18.96 6.97 -2.39
CA LEU A 192 19.24 7.08 -0.95
C LEU A 192 20.53 6.32 -0.56
N LYS A 193 20.73 5.10 -1.06
CA LYS A 193 21.97 4.35 -0.81
C LYS A 193 23.23 5.07 -1.32
N ILE A 194 23.13 5.79 -2.43
CA ILE A 194 24.24 6.59 -2.94
C ILE A 194 24.46 7.82 -2.05
N ALA A 195 23.37 8.44 -1.59
CA ALA A 195 23.43 9.53 -0.62
C ALA A 195 24.11 9.12 0.69
N ASP A 196 23.83 7.92 1.20
CA ASP A 196 24.46 7.36 2.41
C ASP A 196 25.97 7.14 2.29
N LEU A 197 26.50 7.07 1.08
CA LEU A 197 27.93 6.85 0.81
C LEU A 197 28.72 8.16 0.62
N ARG A 198 28.06 9.29 0.60
CA ARG A 198 28.66 10.60 0.40
C ARG A 198 28.84 11.34 1.73
#